data_61bfacdcb1af301f548eeb1b9f187058
#
_entry.id   61bfacdcb1af301f548eeb1b9f187058
#
_cell.length_a   1.000
_cell.length_b   1.000
_cell.length_c   1.000
_cell.angle_alpha   90.00
_cell.angle_beta   90.00
_cell.angle_gamma   90.00
#
_symmetry.space_group_name_H-M   'P 1'
#
loop_
_entity.id
_entity.type
_entity.pdbx_description
1 polymer ?
#
loop_
_entity_poly.entity_id
_entity_poly.type
_entity_poly.pdbx_seq_one_letter_code
_entity_poly.pdbx_strand_id
1 'polypeptide(L)'
;MEDKEILDLYWARSEQAILETGRKYGVPVNRVAWNILGDRQAAEECVNDTWLAAWNSIPPQRPDPLLTYLCGTIGLGLSESEVDAVLDSV
;
A
#
# COMPACT_ATOMS: atom_id res chain seq x y z
N MET A 1 2.54 -2.33 -14.63
CA MET A 1 3.95 -2.31 -14.20
C MET A 1 4.14 -3.33 -13.09
N GLU A 2 5.21 -4.09 -13.13
CA GLU A 2 5.48 -5.09 -12.11
C GLU A 2 6.06 -4.45 -10.84
N ASP A 3 5.90 -5.13 -9.70
CA ASP A 3 6.37 -4.62 -8.41
C ASP A 3 7.86 -4.25 -8.42
N LYS A 4 8.68 -5.09 -9.07
CA LYS A 4 10.11 -4.83 -9.17
C LYS A 4 10.38 -3.49 -9.85
N GLU A 5 9.65 -3.19 -10.91
CA GLU A 5 9.79 -1.93 -11.65
C GLU A 5 9.33 -0.74 -10.79
N ILE A 6 8.25 -0.93 -10.03
CA ILE A 6 7.76 0.10 -9.11
C ILE A 6 8.80 0.38 -8.03
N LEU A 7 9.38 -0.68 -7.44
CA LEU A 7 10.43 -0.53 -6.44
C LEU A 7 11.65 0.19 -6.99
N ASP A 8 12.03 -0.11 -8.22
CA ASP A 8 13.15 0.57 -8.88
C ASP A 8 12.89 2.07 -9.02
N LEU A 9 11.64 2.48 -9.27
CA LEU A 9 11.27 3.89 -9.31
C LEU A 9 11.43 4.56 -7.93
N TYR A 10 11.05 3.86 -6.85
CA TYR A 10 11.28 4.37 -5.50
C TYR A 10 12.78 4.54 -5.21
N TRP A 11 13.59 3.58 -5.62
CA TRP A 11 15.03 3.65 -5.42
C TRP A 11 15.65 4.78 -6.24
N ALA A 12 15.10 5.09 -7.39
CA ALA A 12 15.51 6.21 -8.21
C ALA A 12 14.97 7.56 -7.69
N ARG A 13 14.17 7.55 -6.63
CA ARG A 13 13.48 8.72 -6.06
C ARG A 13 12.60 9.42 -7.09
N SER A 14 11.97 8.65 -7.95
CA SER A 14 11.03 9.15 -8.95
C SER A 14 9.62 9.22 -8.36
N GLU A 15 8.97 10.36 -8.46
CA GLU A 15 7.57 10.52 -8.02
C GLU A 15 6.63 9.62 -8.81
N GLN A 16 7.04 9.16 -9.98
CA GLN A 16 6.32 8.18 -10.78
C GLN A 16 6.03 6.90 -9.98
N ALA A 17 6.89 6.56 -9.01
CA ALA A 17 6.71 5.40 -8.15
C ALA A 17 5.37 5.46 -7.41
N ILE A 18 5.03 6.61 -6.86
CA ILE A 18 3.77 6.79 -6.13
C ILE A 18 2.58 6.66 -7.07
N LEU A 19 2.67 7.27 -8.25
CA LEU A 19 1.61 7.19 -9.26
C LEU A 19 1.36 5.75 -9.71
N GLU A 20 2.41 5.00 -9.97
CA GLU A 20 2.29 3.61 -10.40
C GLU A 20 1.78 2.70 -9.28
N THR A 21 2.20 2.96 -8.04
CA THR A 21 1.68 2.23 -6.88
C THR A 21 0.17 2.46 -6.74
N GLY A 22 -0.26 3.69 -6.81
CA GLY A 22 -1.68 4.05 -6.72
C GLY A 22 -2.49 3.46 -7.87
N ARG A 23 -1.93 3.44 -9.07
CA ARG A 23 -2.58 2.88 -10.26
C ARG A 23 -2.77 1.37 -10.14
N LYS A 24 -1.76 0.67 -9.64
CA LYS A 24 -1.78 -0.79 -9.53
C LYS A 24 -2.56 -1.27 -8.30
N TYR A 25 -2.35 -0.62 -7.17
CA TYR A 25 -2.85 -1.09 -5.88
C TYR A 25 -3.85 -0.17 -5.19
N GLY A 26 -4.23 0.93 -5.82
CA GLY A 26 -5.15 1.89 -5.23
C GLY A 26 -6.47 1.27 -4.79
N VAL A 27 -7.09 0.46 -5.65
CA VAL A 27 -8.38 -0.15 -5.35
C VAL A 27 -8.29 -1.10 -4.14
N PRO A 28 -7.41 -2.13 -4.14
CA PRO A 28 -7.34 -3.03 -2.99
C PRO A 28 -6.89 -2.34 -1.71
N VAL A 29 -5.97 -1.39 -1.79
CA VAL A 29 -5.51 -0.65 -0.61
C VAL A 29 -6.64 0.19 -0.03
N ASN A 30 -7.42 0.88 -0.86
CA ASN A 30 -8.59 1.63 -0.42
C ASN A 30 -9.63 0.73 0.25
N ARG A 31 -9.85 -0.46 -0.27
CA ARG A 31 -10.80 -1.43 0.31
C ARG A 31 -10.37 -1.89 1.69
N VAL A 32 -9.09 -2.18 1.86
CA VAL A 32 -8.55 -2.56 3.17
C VAL A 32 -8.76 -1.42 4.17
N ALA A 33 -8.41 -0.20 3.80
CA ALA A 33 -8.59 0.96 4.66
C ALA A 33 -10.07 1.18 5.01
N TRP A 34 -10.96 1.06 4.03
CA TRP A 34 -12.40 1.20 4.24
C TRP A 34 -12.94 0.13 5.20
N ASN A 35 -12.53 -1.12 5.02
CA ASN A 35 -12.98 -2.23 5.87
C ASN A 35 -12.52 -2.09 7.31
N ILE A 36 -11.34 -1.51 7.54
CA ILE A 36 -10.80 -1.30 8.88
C ILE A 36 -11.44 -0.09 9.55
N LEU A 37 -11.54 1.03 8.83
CA LEU A 37 -11.93 2.30 9.42
C LEU A 37 -13.43 2.60 9.32
N GLY A 38 -14.11 2.07 8.32
CA GLY A 38 -15.54 2.26 8.14
C GLY A 38 -15.98 3.69 7.83
N ASP A 39 -15.02 4.58 7.52
CA ASP A 39 -15.26 5.98 7.22
C ASP A 39 -14.46 6.36 5.99
N ARG A 40 -15.14 6.91 5.00
CA ARG A 40 -14.52 7.27 3.72
C ARG A 40 -13.37 8.28 3.88
N GLN A 41 -13.59 9.33 4.65
CA GLN A 41 -12.58 10.37 4.83
C GLN A 41 -11.35 9.83 5.57
N ALA A 42 -11.57 9.08 6.64
CA ALA A 42 -10.47 8.44 7.38
C ALA A 42 -9.72 7.44 6.49
N ALA A 43 -10.43 6.70 5.65
CA ALA A 43 -9.82 5.76 4.72
C ALA A 43 -8.94 6.47 3.69
N GLU A 44 -9.40 7.57 3.12
CA GLU A 44 -8.63 8.36 2.16
C GLU A 44 -7.36 8.91 2.80
N GLU A 45 -7.45 9.45 4.01
CA GLU A 45 -6.28 9.95 4.73
C GLU A 45 -5.27 8.83 5.02
N CYS A 46 -5.76 7.67 5.43
CA CYS A 46 -4.93 6.51 5.72
C CYS A 46 -4.20 6.01 4.47
N VAL A 47 -4.88 5.99 3.32
CA VAL A 47 -4.29 5.60 2.05
C VAL A 47 -3.19 6.58 1.65
N ASN A 48 -3.43 7.88 1.79
CA ASN A 48 -2.42 8.89 1.50
C ASN A 48 -1.20 8.74 2.40
N ASP A 49 -1.41 8.47 3.69
CA ASP A 49 -0.32 8.20 4.63
C ASP A 49 0.45 6.94 4.24
N THR A 50 -0.23 5.95 3.68
CA THR A 50 0.41 4.72 3.20
C THR A 50 1.37 5.01 2.05
N TRP A 51 0.94 5.83 1.08
CA TRP A 51 1.80 6.25 -0.02
C TRP A 51 3.03 7.01 0.49
N LEU A 52 2.84 7.90 1.45
CA LEU A 52 3.92 8.64 2.05
C LEU A 52 4.87 7.74 2.83
N ALA A 53 4.34 6.79 3.59
CA ALA A 53 5.15 5.82 4.33
C ALA A 53 6.00 4.98 3.38
N ALA A 54 5.43 4.55 2.26
CA ALA A 54 6.18 3.81 1.23
C ALA A 54 7.31 4.67 0.65
N TRP A 55 7.03 5.93 0.35
CA TRP A 55 8.02 6.87 -0.16
C TRP A 55 9.19 7.04 0.80
N ASN A 56 8.90 7.12 2.10
CA ASN A 56 9.92 7.32 3.13
C ASN A 56 10.68 6.04 3.49
N SER A 57 10.09 4.86 3.26
CA SER A 57 10.70 3.56 3.64
C SER A 57 11.44 2.87 2.50
N ILE A 58 11.13 3.20 1.28
CA ILE A 58 11.76 2.64 0.08
C ILE A 58 12.54 3.76 -0.62
N PRO A 59 13.87 3.73 -0.75
CA PRO A 59 14.77 2.79 -0.11
C PRO A 59 14.92 3.04 1.40
N PRO A 60 15.56 2.15 2.18
CA PRO A 60 16.30 0.96 1.70
C PRO A 60 15.48 -0.33 1.60
N GLN A 61 14.23 -0.33 2.03
CA GLN A 61 13.42 -1.55 1.98
C GLN A 61 13.04 -1.94 0.56
N ARG A 62 12.92 -3.24 0.32
CA ARG A 62 12.40 -3.80 -0.94
C ARG A 62 11.34 -4.83 -0.60
N PRO A 63 10.15 -4.38 -0.20
CA PRO A 63 9.09 -5.30 0.24
C PRO A 63 8.61 -6.20 -0.91
N ASP A 64 8.38 -7.46 -0.57
CA ASP A 64 7.87 -8.46 -1.51
C ASP A 64 6.97 -9.44 -0.75
N PRO A 65 5.70 -9.49 -1.02
CA PRO A 65 4.98 -8.70 -2.04
C PRO A 65 4.69 -7.26 -1.58
N LEU A 66 4.70 -6.36 -2.52
CA LEU A 66 4.46 -4.93 -2.24
C LEU A 66 3.06 -4.69 -1.66
N LEU A 67 2.06 -5.36 -2.19
CA LEU A 67 0.67 -5.22 -1.72
C LEU A 67 0.53 -5.57 -0.24
N THR A 68 1.15 -6.65 0.21
CA THR A 68 1.13 -7.06 1.62
C THR A 68 1.76 -6.00 2.51
N TYR A 69 2.88 -5.43 2.06
CA TYR A 69 3.55 -4.35 2.78
C TYR A 69 2.63 -3.13 2.91
N LEU A 70 1.99 -2.70 1.82
CA LEU A 70 1.10 -1.54 1.83
C LEU A 70 -0.11 -1.76 2.75
N CYS A 71 -0.73 -2.93 2.67
CA CYS A 71 -1.87 -3.26 3.52
C CYS A 71 -1.46 -3.37 4.99
N GLY A 72 -0.27 -3.89 5.26
CA GLY A 72 0.27 -3.97 6.61
C GLY A 72 0.52 -2.60 7.23
N THR A 73 0.89 -1.61 6.41
CA THR A 73 1.08 -0.23 6.87
C THR A 73 -0.25 0.40 7.31
N ILE A 74 -1.34 0.10 6.59
CA ILE A 74 -2.68 0.59 6.94
C ILE A 74 -3.17 -0.09 8.21
N GLY A 75 -3.08 -1.40 8.26
CA GLY A 75 -3.61 -2.19 9.35
C GLY A 75 -2.53 -2.55 10.36
N LEU A 76 -2.08 -1.58 11.13
CA LEU A 76 -1.11 -1.82 12.19
C LEU A 76 -1.63 -2.92 13.12
N GLY A 77 -0.91 -4.04 13.17
CA GLY A 77 -1.29 -5.19 13.98
C GLY A 77 -2.03 -6.28 13.23
N LEU A 78 -2.38 -6.07 11.96
CA LEU A 78 -2.93 -7.15 11.14
C LEU A 78 -1.82 -8.09 10.71
N SER A 79 -2.08 -9.39 10.82
CA SER A 79 -1.19 -10.40 10.29
C SER A 79 -1.34 -10.48 8.77
N GLU A 80 -0.37 -11.10 8.11
CA GLU A 80 -0.43 -11.35 6.67
C GLU A 80 -1.69 -12.14 6.30
N SER A 81 -2.06 -13.13 7.11
CA SER A 81 -3.27 -13.92 6.90
C SER A 81 -4.54 -13.08 7.00
N GLU A 82 -4.59 -12.15 7.95
CA GLU A 82 -5.73 -11.25 8.12
C GLU A 82 -5.87 -10.31 6.93
N VAL A 83 -4.76 -9.79 6.42
CA VAL A 83 -4.75 -8.94 5.24
C VAL A 83 -5.26 -9.73 4.03
N ASP A 84 -4.78 -10.96 3.83
CA ASP A 84 -5.23 -11.83 2.74
C ASP A 84 -6.73 -12.13 2.85
N ALA A 85 -7.24 -12.39 4.05
CA ALA A 85 -8.65 -12.64 4.27
C ALA A 85 -9.51 -11.42 3.90
N VAL A 86 -9.05 -10.21 4.23
CA VAL A 86 -9.76 -8.98 3.85
C VAL A 86 -9.77 -8.82 2.33
N LEU A 87 -8.63 -9.05 1.68
CA LEU A 87 -8.53 -8.94 0.22
C LEU A 87 -9.40 -9.99 -0.48
N ASP A 88 -9.46 -11.22 0.04
CA ASP A 88 -10.27 -12.29 -0.53
C ASP A 88 -11.77 -12.04 -0.37
N SER A 89 -12.19 -11.32 0.65
CA SER A 89 -13.61 -11.02 0.89
C SER A 89 -14.15 -9.92 -0.02
N VAL A 90 -13.30 -9.37 -0.82
CA VAL A 90 -13.65 -8.22 -1.68
C VAL A 90 -13.91 -8.70 -3.15
#